data_68c917bb09130c077c71c40449ca961f
#
_entry.id   68c917bb09130c077c71c40449ca961f
#
_cell.length_a   1.000
_cell.length_b   1.000
_cell.length_c   1.000
_cell.angle_alpha   90.00
_cell.angle_beta   90.00
_cell.angle_gamma   90.00
#
_symmetry.space_group_name_H-M   'P 1'
#
loop_
_entity.id
_entity.type
_entity.pdbx_description
1 polymer ?
#
loop_
_entity_poly.entity_id
_entity_poly.type
_entity_poly.pdbx_seq_one_letter_code
_entity_poly.pdbx_strand_id
1 'polypeptide(L)'
;MKLAGFDVGLEHPIFLIAGTCVIESRQMAMDTAGTLKEITAALGIPFIYKSSFDKANRSSGKSFRGPGIDKGLEILADVRREIGVPVLTDVHDAEMIPHVASIVDVLQTPAFLCRQTDFINACARSGKPVNIKKGQFLAPGDMKNVIDKARAAARDAGLEEDNFMACERGASFGYNNLVSDMRGLAIMRESNCPVVFDATHSVQLPGGQGTSSGGQREHIPVLSRAAVASGIAGLFMETHPDPANAMSDGPNAVPLARMKELLTTLVEIDRVVKKSPFLEFDFK
;
A
#
# COMPACT_ATOMS: atom_id res chain seq x y z
N MET A 1 -4.68 14.62 6.93
CA MET A 1 -5.34 13.38 7.42
C MET A 1 -4.54 12.81 8.59
N LYS A 2 -5.21 12.33 9.66
CA LYS A 2 -4.55 11.52 10.70
C LYS A 2 -4.57 10.04 10.33
N LEU A 3 -3.42 9.39 10.39
CA LEU A 3 -3.26 7.97 10.02
C LEU A 3 -2.51 7.24 11.15
N ALA A 4 -3.22 6.37 11.86
CA ALA A 4 -2.62 5.52 12.91
C ALA A 4 -1.71 6.27 13.92
N GLY A 5 -2.08 7.52 14.28
CA GLY A 5 -1.38 8.34 15.28
C GLY A 5 -0.41 9.39 14.73
N PHE A 6 -0.18 9.47 13.42
CA PHE A 6 0.65 10.50 12.77
C PHE A 6 -0.12 11.24 11.66
N ASP A 7 0.35 12.42 11.30
CA ASP A 7 -0.25 13.22 10.24
C ASP A 7 0.38 12.89 8.88
N VAL A 8 -0.46 12.81 7.83
CA VAL A 8 -0.05 12.49 6.47
C VAL A 8 -0.63 13.49 5.46
N GLY A 9 0.13 13.77 4.44
CA GLY A 9 -0.21 14.74 3.39
C GLY A 9 1.05 15.28 2.74
N LEU A 10 0.88 16.24 1.82
CA LEU A 10 2.01 16.85 1.14
C LEU A 10 2.79 17.84 2.03
N GLU A 11 2.22 18.31 3.14
CA GLU A 11 2.88 19.17 4.13
C GLU A 11 3.70 18.37 5.16
N HIS A 12 3.62 17.04 5.11
CA HIS A 12 4.29 16.15 6.05
C HIS A 12 5.34 15.28 5.35
N PRO A 13 6.34 14.76 6.07
CA PRO A 13 7.28 13.79 5.52
C PRO A 13 6.55 12.60 4.90
N ILE A 14 7.14 12.04 3.85
CA ILE A 14 6.63 10.80 3.26
C ILE A 14 6.55 9.69 4.33
N PHE A 15 5.46 8.93 4.35
CA PHE A 15 5.34 7.76 5.21
C PHE A 15 5.53 6.46 4.41
N LEU A 16 5.87 5.38 5.10
CA LEU A 16 6.10 4.07 4.50
C LEU A 16 5.05 3.06 4.98
N ILE A 17 4.43 2.36 4.04
CA ILE A 17 3.72 1.10 4.25
C ILE A 17 4.62 -0.01 3.70
N ALA A 18 5.14 -0.90 4.52
CA ALA A 18 6.01 -1.97 4.04
C ALA A 18 5.98 -3.23 4.92
N GLY A 19 6.35 -4.35 4.33
CA GLY A 19 6.45 -5.66 4.95
C GLY A 19 6.49 -6.75 3.91
N THR A 20 6.34 -8.00 4.33
CA THR A 20 6.30 -9.15 3.41
C THR A 20 4.96 -9.19 2.65
N CYS A 21 5.00 -9.64 1.40
CA CYS A 21 3.80 -9.76 0.56
C CYS A 21 2.68 -10.56 1.26
N VAL A 22 3.05 -11.70 1.85
CA VAL A 22 2.19 -12.60 2.63
C VAL A 22 2.91 -12.97 3.93
N ILE A 23 2.14 -13.27 4.97
CA ILE A 23 2.70 -13.80 6.22
C ILE A 23 3.17 -15.24 5.98
N GLU A 24 4.47 -15.47 6.05
CA GLU A 24 5.08 -16.80 5.90
C GLU A 24 5.33 -17.47 7.26
N SER A 25 5.76 -16.68 8.26
CA SER A 25 5.89 -17.11 9.64
C SER A 25 5.81 -15.93 10.60
N ARG A 26 5.50 -16.20 11.88
CA ARG A 26 5.55 -15.19 12.95
C ARG A 26 6.95 -14.58 13.07
N GLN A 27 7.97 -15.41 13.10
CA GLN A 27 9.36 -14.94 13.26
C GLN A 27 9.76 -13.98 12.16
N MET A 28 9.51 -14.32 10.89
CA MET A 28 9.82 -13.46 9.75
C MET A 28 9.05 -12.13 9.82
N ALA A 29 7.78 -12.16 10.23
CA ALA A 29 6.98 -10.95 10.39
C ALA A 29 7.58 -10.02 11.46
N MET A 30 7.98 -10.56 12.61
CA MET A 30 8.60 -9.82 13.72
C MET A 30 9.95 -9.21 13.30
N ASP A 31 10.83 -10.02 12.71
CA ASP A 31 12.18 -9.59 12.31
C ASP A 31 12.12 -8.51 11.21
N THR A 32 11.22 -8.70 10.23
CA THR A 32 11.03 -7.71 9.16
C THR A 32 10.45 -6.41 9.70
N ALA A 33 9.44 -6.47 10.56
CA ALA A 33 8.83 -5.30 11.17
C ALA A 33 9.82 -4.53 12.06
N GLY A 34 10.62 -5.24 12.86
CA GLY A 34 11.67 -4.67 13.71
C GLY A 34 12.73 -3.94 12.88
N THR A 35 13.25 -4.59 11.84
CA THR A 35 14.24 -3.99 10.93
C THR A 35 13.70 -2.74 10.24
N LEU A 36 12.47 -2.78 9.73
CA LEU A 36 11.85 -1.62 9.08
C LEU A 36 11.59 -0.47 10.07
N LYS A 37 11.18 -0.77 11.31
CA LYS A 37 11.03 0.23 12.37
C LYS A 37 12.34 0.96 12.65
N GLU A 38 13.45 0.24 12.77
CA GLU A 38 14.77 0.84 12.99
C GLU A 38 15.19 1.73 11.83
N ILE A 39 15.02 1.26 10.59
CA ILE A 39 15.34 2.04 9.38
C ILE A 39 14.52 3.32 9.33
N THR A 40 13.21 3.23 9.50
CA THR A 40 12.31 4.38 9.38
C THR A 40 12.47 5.37 10.51
N ALA A 41 12.72 4.92 11.74
CA ALA A 41 13.07 5.76 12.88
C ALA A 41 14.36 6.55 12.63
N ALA A 42 15.39 5.89 12.09
CA ALA A 42 16.67 6.56 11.76
C ALA A 42 16.51 7.60 10.63
N LEU A 43 15.55 7.45 9.74
CA LEU A 43 15.25 8.38 8.65
C LEU A 43 14.23 9.47 9.04
N GLY A 44 13.57 9.33 10.19
CA GLY A 44 12.55 10.25 10.68
C GLY A 44 11.26 10.23 9.85
N ILE A 45 10.87 9.06 9.33
CA ILE A 45 9.63 8.87 8.57
C ILE A 45 8.65 7.93 9.31
N PRO A 46 7.32 8.21 9.26
CA PRO A 46 6.32 7.32 9.83
C PRO A 46 6.27 5.98 9.10
N PHE A 47 5.91 4.92 9.83
CA PHE A 47 5.90 3.55 9.31
C PHE A 47 4.65 2.77 9.74
N ILE A 48 4.10 2.00 8.80
CA ILE A 48 3.04 1.02 9.00
C ILE A 48 3.53 -0.33 8.47
N TYR A 49 3.55 -1.35 9.32
CA TYR A 49 3.86 -2.71 8.88
C TYR A 49 2.68 -3.30 8.10
N LYS A 50 2.97 -3.86 6.93
CA LYS A 50 1.95 -4.50 6.07
C LYS A 50 2.33 -5.96 5.80
N SER A 51 1.39 -6.86 6.00
CA SER A 51 1.44 -8.20 5.42
C SER A 51 0.05 -8.77 5.24
N SER A 52 -0.15 -9.65 4.24
CA SER A 52 -1.46 -10.27 3.98
C SER A 52 -1.57 -11.61 4.69
N PHE A 53 -2.69 -11.87 5.33
CA PHE A 53 -2.99 -13.20 5.91
C PHE A 53 -3.48 -14.20 4.86
N ASP A 54 -3.97 -13.71 3.73
CA ASP A 54 -4.42 -14.51 2.59
C ASP A 54 -4.16 -13.77 1.27
N LYS A 55 -3.80 -14.51 0.25
CA LYS A 55 -3.71 -14.08 -1.15
C LYS A 55 -4.88 -14.68 -1.94
N ALA A 56 -6.06 -14.05 -1.84
CA ALA A 56 -7.32 -14.58 -2.38
C ALA A 56 -7.35 -14.65 -3.92
N ASN A 57 -6.51 -13.88 -4.63
CA ASN A 57 -6.51 -13.74 -6.10
C ASN A 57 -5.33 -14.44 -6.80
N ARG A 58 -4.83 -15.55 -6.26
CA ARG A 58 -3.76 -16.33 -6.89
C ARG A 58 -4.13 -16.83 -8.28
N SER A 59 -3.18 -16.75 -9.23
CA SER A 59 -3.35 -17.30 -10.58
C SER A 59 -3.51 -18.84 -10.57
N SER A 60 -2.85 -19.54 -9.65
CA SER A 60 -2.98 -20.99 -9.47
C SER A 60 -3.60 -21.34 -8.12
N GLY A 61 -4.61 -22.20 -8.12
CA GLY A 61 -5.24 -22.71 -6.89
C GLY A 61 -4.30 -23.56 -6.00
N LYS A 62 -3.11 -23.92 -6.49
CA LYS A 62 -2.09 -24.66 -5.73
C LYS A 62 -1.05 -23.75 -5.06
N SER A 63 -1.04 -22.45 -5.34
CA SER A 63 -0.09 -21.51 -4.77
C SER A 63 -0.34 -21.31 -3.28
N PHE A 64 0.73 -21.04 -2.53
CA PHE A 64 0.62 -20.68 -1.12
C PHE A 64 -0.21 -19.41 -0.96
N ARG A 65 -1.24 -19.47 -0.11
CA ARG A 65 -2.16 -18.35 0.12
C ARG A 65 -1.87 -17.56 1.38
N GLY A 66 -1.21 -18.14 2.34
CA GLY A 66 -0.96 -17.55 3.66
C GLY A 66 -1.44 -18.47 4.79
N PRO A 67 -1.31 -18.04 6.06
CA PRO A 67 -1.69 -18.83 7.22
C PRO A 67 -3.20 -18.88 7.48
N GLY A 68 -4.02 -18.12 6.73
CA GLY A 68 -5.43 -17.91 6.98
C GLY A 68 -5.70 -16.76 7.95
N ILE A 69 -6.99 -16.38 8.07
CA ILE A 69 -7.41 -15.17 8.77
C ILE A 69 -7.02 -15.19 10.26
N ASP A 70 -7.40 -16.22 11.02
CA ASP A 70 -7.21 -16.22 12.46
C ASP A 70 -5.72 -16.18 12.84
N LYS A 71 -4.93 -17.07 12.25
CA LYS A 71 -3.49 -17.12 12.52
C LYS A 71 -2.75 -15.90 12.01
N GLY A 72 -3.15 -15.37 10.86
CA GLY A 72 -2.57 -14.16 10.31
C GLY A 72 -2.86 -12.93 11.16
N LEU A 73 -4.07 -12.78 11.66
CA LEU A 73 -4.45 -11.68 12.55
C LEU A 73 -3.77 -11.79 13.93
N GLU A 74 -3.59 -13.01 14.47
CA GLU A 74 -2.79 -13.23 15.67
C GLU A 74 -1.35 -12.70 15.49
N ILE A 75 -0.71 -13.04 14.37
CA ILE A 75 0.66 -12.59 14.06
C ILE A 75 0.72 -11.06 13.90
N LEU A 76 -0.24 -10.44 13.23
CA LEU A 76 -0.32 -8.98 13.11
C LEU A 76 -0.53 -8.29 14.46
N ALA A 77 -1.38 -8.86 15.32
CA ALA A 77 -1.56 -8.38 16.68
C ALA A 77 -0.27 -8.46 17.50
N ASP A 78 0.51 -9.51 17.32
CA ASP A 78 1.84 -9.66 17.96
C ASP A 78 2.81 -8.59 17.46
N VAL A 79 2.91 -8.36 16.14
CA VAL A 79 3.75 -7.28 15.58
C VAL A 79 3.35 -5.93 16.17
N ARG A 80 2.05 -5.63 16.20
CA ARG A 80 1.53 -4.39 16.78
C ARG A 80 1.92 -4.22 18.25
N ARG A 81 1.74 -5.27 19.05
CA ARG A 81 1.99 -5.25 20.49
C ARG A 81 3.48 -5.23 20.84
N GLU A 82 4.28 -6.10 20.21
CA GLU A 82 5.67 -6.35 20.61
C GLU A 82 6.66 -5.43 19.89
N ILE A 83 6.45 -5.16 18.60
CA ILE A 83 7.27 -4.20 17.85
C ILE A 83 6.79 -2.76 18.09
N GLY A 84 5.50 -2.57 18.38
CA GLY A 84 4.93 -1.26 18.67
C GLY A 84 4.83 -0.37 17.43
N VAL A 85 4.43 -0.94 16.30
CA VAL A 85 4.14 -0.24 15.04
C VAL A 85 2.70 -0.50 14.62
N PRO A 86 2.03 0.46 13.96
CA PRO A 86 0.73 0.21 13.34
C PRO A 86 0.81 -0.91 12.29
N VAL A 87 -0.29 -1.66 12.15
CA VAL A 87 -0.37 -2.77 11.19
C VAL A 87 -1.48 -2.59 10.18
N LEU A 88 -1.24 -3.05 8.96
CA LEU A 88 -2.15 -3.01 7.83
C LEU A 88 -2.26 -4.40 7.19
N THR A 89 -3.47 -4.79 6.78
CA THR A 89 -3.68 -5.98 5.96
C THR A 89 -4.79 -5.79 4.93
N ASP A 90 -4.82 -6.65 3.92
CA ASP A 90 -5.87 -6.68 2.91
C ASP A 90 -7.15 -7.32 3.47
N VAL A 91 -8.32 -6.85 3.02
CA VAL A 91 -9.62 -7.49 3.20
C VAL A 91 -10.21 -7.86 1.83
N HIS A 92 -10.95 -8.98 1.74
CA HIS A 92 -11.36 -9.54 0.45
C HIS A 92 -12.87 -9.65 0.28
N ASP A 93 -13.63 -9.63 1.37
CA ASP A 93 -15.09 -9.59 1.39
C ASP A 93 -15.61 -8.76 2.56
N ALA A 94 -16.91 -8.43 2.53
CA ALA A 94 -17.51 -7.57 3.54
C ALA A 94 -17.69 -8.27 4.91
N GLU A 95 -17.81 -9.59 4.93
CA GLU A 95 -18.09 -10.36 6.14
C GLU A 95 -16.88 -10.39 7.08
N MET A 96 -15.65 -10.43 6.52
CA MET A 96 -14.43 -10.44 7.33
C MET A 96 -14.07 -9.07 7.92
N ILE A 97 -14.57 -7.96 7.37
CA ILE A 97 -14.15 -6.61 7.75
C ILE A 97 -14.28 -6.31 9.24
N PRO A 98 -15.40 -6.62 9.93
CA PRO A 98 -15.53 -6.34 11.36
C PRO A 98 -14.46 -7.04 12.20
N HIS A 99 -14.16 -8.30 11.85
CA HIS A 99 -13.15 -9.08 12.57
C HIS A 99 -11.74 -8.53 12.33
N VAL A 100 -11.37 -8.27 11.07
CA VAL A 100 -10.06 -7.70 10.72
C VAL A 100 -9.88 -6.30 11.34
N ALA A 101 -10.89 -5.43 11.23
CA ALA A 101 -10.85 -4.07 11.76
C ALA A 101 -10.71 -4.01 13.29
N SER A 102 -11.12 -5.05 14.01
CA SER A 102 -10.93 -5.11 15.47
C SER A 102 -9.45 -5.25 15.87
N ILE A 103 -8.60 -5.72 14.96
CA ILE A 103 -7.19 -6.07 15.24
C ILE A 103 -6.23 -5.09 14.59
N VAL A 104 -6.44 -4.74 13.31
CA VAL A 104 -5.50 -3.89 12.57
C VAL A 104 -5.81 -2.40 12.70
N ASP A 105 -4.83 -1.57 12.42
CA ASP A 105 -4.96 -0.11 12.48
C ASP A 105 -5.44 0.49 11.15
N VAL A 106 -5.11 -0.16 10.03
CA VAL A 106 -5.43 0.29 8.67
C VAL A 106 -5.91 -0.90 7.84
N LEU A 107 -7.00 -0.73 7.10
CA LEU A 107 -7.48 -1.70 6.11
C LEU A 107 -6.89 -1.39 4.74
N GLN A 108 -6.76 -2.41 3.88
CA GLN A 108 -6.44 -2.23 2.47
C GLN A 108 -7.46 -2.92 1.59
N THR A 109 -7.93 -2.22 0.55
CA THR A 109 -8.74 -2.86 -0.50
C THR A 109 -7.83 -3.34 -1.64
N PRO A 110 -7.97 -4.59 -2.11
CA PRO A 110 -7.27 -5.06 -3.29
C PRO A 110 -7.68 -4.27 -4.55
N ALA A 111 -6.74 -4.15 -5.49
CA ALA A 111 -6.95 -3.38 -6.71
C ALA A 111 -8.18 -3.84 -7.53
N PHE A 112 -8.41 -5.15 -7.64
CA PHE A 112 -9.54 -5.70 -8.39
C PHE A 112 -10.90 -5.34 -7.79
N LEU A 113 -10.96 -5.05 -6.49
CA LEU A 113 -12.21 -4.77 -5.76
C LEU A 113 -12.47 -3.26 -5.58
N CYS A 114 -11.61 -2.39 -6.11
CA CYS A 114 -11.68 -0.95 -5.88
C CYS A 114 -12.98 -0.28 -6.37
N ARG A 115 -13.73 -0.91 -7.27
CA ARG A 115 -15.02 -0.41 -7.77
C ARG A 115 -16.25 -1.08 -7.16
N GLN A 116 -16.09 -2.13 -6.36
CA GLN A 116 -17.22 -2.86 -5.76
C GLN A 116 -17.86 -2.00 -4.66
N THR A 117 -19.02 -1.42 -4.97
CA THR A 117 -19.68 -0.41 -4.13
C THR A 117 -19.91 -0.90 -2.71
N ASP A 118 -20.52 -2.08 -2.55
CA ASP A 118 -20.88 -2.61 -1.23
C ASP A 118 -19.63 -2.94 -0.41
N PHE A 119 -18.57 -3.43 -1.05
CA PHE A 119 -17.29 -3.70 -0.42
C PHE A 119 -16.59 -2.42 0.06
N ILE A 120 -16.50 -1.39 -0.79
CA ILE A 120 -15.92 -0.09 -0.43
C ILE A 120 -16.71 0.55 0.71
N ASN A 121 -18.04 0.51 0.64
CA ASN A 121 -18.91 1.04 1.70
C ASN A 121 -18.72 0.27 3.02
N ALA A 122 -18.57 -1.05 2.97
CA ALA A 122 -18.31 -1.86 4.16
C ALA A 122 -16.95 -1.50 4.81
N CYS A 123 -15.90 -1.33 3.98
CA CYS A 123 -14.59 -0.85 4.48
C CYS A 123 -14.71 0.53 5.14
N ALA A 124 -15.41 1.47 4.51
CA ALA A 124 -15.60 2.81 5.05
C ALA A 124 -16.36 2.81 6.39
N ARG A 125 -17.42 2.01 6.50
CA ARG A 125 -18.22 1.86 7.73
C ARG A 125 -17.50 1.18 8.89
N SER A 126 -16.32 0.61 8.66
CA SER A 126 -15.48 0.09 9.74
C SER A 126 -14.90 1.19 10.65
N GLY A 127 -14.88 2.44 10.19
CA GLY A 127 -14.25 3.57 10.88
C GLY A 127 -12.71 3.56 10.88
N LYS A 128 -12.10 2.55 10.25
CA LYS A 128 -10.64 2.47 10.10
C LYS A 128 -10.17 3.28 8.90
N PRO A 129 -8.94 3.82 8.92
CA PRO A 129 -8.29 4.30 7.72
C PRO A 129 -8.20 3.18 6.66
N VAL A 130 -8.43 3.54 5.38
CA VAL A 130 -8.42 2.57 4.28
C VAL A 130 -7.46 3.00 3.19
N ASN A 131 -6.48 2.15 2.88
CA ASN A 131 -5.63 2.29 1.70
C ASN A 131 -6.32 1.62 0.50
N ILE A 132 -6.86 2.42 -0.43
CA ILE A 132 -7.62 1.93 -1.57
C ILE A 132 -6.69 1.80 -2.78
N LYS A 133 -6.34 0.57 -3.15
CA LYS A 133 -5.50 0.32 -4.33
C LYS A 133 -6.30 0.56 -5.60
N LYS A 134 -5.78 1.42 -6.48
CA LYS A 134 -6.37 1.66 -7.79
C LYS A 134 -6.27 0.41 -8.66
N GLY A 135 -7.37 -0.02 -9.26
CA GLY A 135 -7.38 -1.09 -10.24
C GLY A 135 -6.50 -0.77 -11.45
N GLN A 136 -5.84 -1.78 -12.00
CA GLN A 136 -5.00 -1.64 -13.20
C GLN A 136 -5.81 -1.19 -14.44
N PHE A 137 -7.11 -1.42 -14.40
CA PHE A 137 -8.08 -1.07 -15.45
C PHE A 137 -8.69 0.34 -15.26
N LEU A 138 -8.42 1.00 -14.12
CA LEU A 138 -9.09 2.24 -13.74
C LEU A 138 -8.23 3.46 -14.11
N ALA A 139 -8.85 4.47 -14.71
CA ALA A 139 -8.21 5.75 -14.93
C ALA A 139 -7.93 6.48 -13.60
N PRO A 140 -6.84 7.24 -13.47
CA PRO A 140 -6.52 7.96 -12.23
C PRO A 140 -7.64 8.87 -11.74
N GLY A 141 -8.31 9.60 -12.65
CA GLY A 141 -9.43 10.50 -12.31
C GLY A 141 -10.65 9.78 -11.73
N ASP A 142 -10.87 8.52 -12.10
CA ASP A 142 -11.99 7.73 -11.60
C ASP A 142 -11.82 7.34 -10.12
N MET A 143 -10.61 7.44 -9.56
CA MET A 143 -10.39 7.24 -8.13
C MET A 143 -11.16 8.26 -7.28
N LYS A 144 -11.44 9.45 -7.81
CA LYS A 144 -12.30 10.42 -7.14
C LYS A 144 -13.67 9.82 -6.81
N ASN A 145 -14.29 9.12 -7.76
CA ASN A 145 -15.59 8.49 -7.55
C ASN A 145 -15.53 7.39 -6.47
N VAL A 146 -14.40 6.67 -6.38
CA VAL A 146 -14.20 5.64 -5.34
C VAL A 146 -14.07 6.28 -3.96
N ILE A 147 -13.28 7.34 -3.85
CA ILE A 147 -13.08 8.09 -2.58
C ILE A 147 -14.38 8.78 -2.15
N ASP A 148 -15.08 9.43 -3.07
CA ASP A 148 -16.36 10.11 -2.76
C ASP A 148 -17.42 9.11 -2.26
N LYS A 149 -17.46 7.91 -2.84
CA LYS A 149 -18.31 6.82 -2.37
C LYS A 149 -17.97 6.37 -0.95
N ALA A 150 -16.68 6.20 -0.66
CA ALA A 150 -16.23 5.83 0.68
C ALA A 150 -16.55 6.92 1.71
N ARG A 151 -16.34 8.18 1.38
CA ARG A 151 -16.72 9.34 2.22
C ARG A 151 -18.21 9.37 2.50
N ALA A 152 -19.05 9.19 1.47
CA ALA A 152 -20.49 9.15 1.65
C ALA A 152 -20.91 8.03 2.62
N ALA A 153 -20.36 6.83 2.47
CA ALA A 153 -20.67 5.70 3.35
C ALA A 153 -20.21 5.91 4.80
N ALA A 154 -19.07 6.59 5.01
CA ALA A 154 -18.59 6.97 6.34
C ALA A 154 -19.51 8.03 6.97
N ARG A 155 -19.87 9.08 6.23
CA ARG A 155 -20.80 10.13 6.67
C ARG A 155 -22.14 9.55 7.07
N ASP A 156 -22.72 8.69 6.23
CA ASP A 156 -24.01 8.02 6.49
C ASP A 156 -23.98 7.16 7.76
N ALA A 157 -22.79 6.70 8.15
CA ALA A 157 -22.55 5.95 9.38
C ALA A 157 -22.17 6.86 10.58
N GLY A 158 -22.11 8.19 10.42
CA GLY A 158 -21.70 9.12 11.47
C GLY A 158 -20.21 9.03 11.83
N LEU A 159 -19.36 8.62 10.89
CA LEU A 159 -17.91 8.42 11.04
C LEU A 159 -17.12 9.54 10.34
N GLU A 160 -15.81 9.57 10.62
CA GLU A 160 -14.85 10.47 9.95
C GLU A 160 -14.81 10.23 8.43
N GLU A 161 -15.03 11.30 7.66
CA GLU A 161 -15.12 11.23 6.20
C GLU A 161 -13.75 11.18 5.49
N ASP A 162 -12.70 11.73 6.11
CA ASP A 162 -11.37 11.84 5.48
C ASP A 162 -10.37 10.79 5.98
N ASN A 163 -10.81 9.53 5.98
CA ASN A 163 -10.04 8.39 6.44
C ASN A 163 -9.56 7.47 5.29
N PHE A 164 -9.41 8.04 4.08
CA PHE A 164 -9.11 7.26 2.88
C PHE A 164 -7.85 7.75 2.18
N MET A 165 -7.09 6.80 1.59
CA MET A 165 -5.91 7.05 0.77
C MET A 165 -6.11 6.40 -0.60
N ALA A 166 -5.69 7.07 -1.67
CA ALA A 166 -5.67 6.52 -3.02
C ALA A 166 -4.26 5.97 -3.34
N CYS A 167 -4.17 4.68 -3.70
CA CYS A 167 -2.89 4.03 -3.94
C CYS A 167 -2.72 3.65 -5.41
N GLU A 168 -1.78 4.30 -6.11
CA GLU A 168 -1.36 3.96 -7.47
C GLU A 168 -0.49 2.71 -7.47
N ARG A 169 -0.69 1.82 -8.44
CA ARG A 169 0.07 0.56 -8.57
C ARG A 169 0.32 0.12 -10.02
N GLY A 170 0.23 1.05 -10.99
CA GLY A 170 0.33 0.78 -12.41
C GLY A 170 -1.02 0.47 -13.07
N ALA A 171 -1.08 0.76 -14.36
CA ALA A 171 -2.22 0.47 -15.23
C ALA A 171 -1.81 -0.60 -16.26
N SER A 172 -2.77 -1.46 -16.64
CA SER A 172 -2.55 -2.46 -17.68
C SER A 172 -2.19 -1.80 -19.01
N PHE A 173 -1.12 -2.26 -19.63
CA PHE A 173 -0.64 -1.78 -20.92
C PHE A 173 -0.31 -2.98 -21.83
N GLY A 174 -1.27 -3.43 -22.59
CA GLY A 174 -1.20 -4.70 -23.30
C GLY A 174 -1.33 -5.91 -22.36
N TYR A 175 -0.83 -7.06 -22.79
CA TYR A 175 -0.83 -8.29 -21.99
C TYR A 175 0.39 -8.36 -21.06
N ASN A 176 0.18 -8.83 -19.85
CA ASN A 176 1.21 -9.14 -18.87
C ASN A 176 2.21 -7.98 -18.56
N ASN A 177 1.79 -6.74 -18.77
CA ASN A 177 2.62 -5.56 -18.54
C ASN A 177 1.83 -4.44 -17.85
N LEU A 178 2.54 -3.63 -17.09
CA LEU A 178 2.03 -2.45 -16.41
C LEU A 178 2.86 -1.22 -16.75
N VAL A 179 2.20 -0.06 -16.82
CA VAL A 179 2.85 1.24 -16.95
C VAL A 179 2.35 2.15 -15.85
N SER A 180 3.26 2.89 -15.24
CA SER A 180 2.94 3.94 -14.27
C SER A 180 3.00 5.30 -14.92
N ASP A 181 1.85 5.95 -15.05
CA ASP A 181 1.76 7.34 -15.51
C ASP A 181 1.93 8.26 -14.31
N MET A 182 3.05 8.96 -14.22
CA MET A 182 3.34 9.88 -13.10
C MET A 182 2.36 11.05 -13.02
N ARG A 183 1.73 11.44 -14.14
CA ARG A 183 0.62 12.44 -14.12
C ARG A 183 -0.57 11.94 -13.32
N GLY A 184 -0.77 10.62 -13.27
CA GLY A 184 -1.82 9.99 -12.50
C GLY A 184 -1.76 10.32 -11.00
N LEU A 185 -0.58 10.53 -10.45
CA LEU A 185 -0.39 10.92 -9.06
C LEU A 185 -0.95 12.32 -8.78
N ALA A 186 -0.66 13.28 -9.67
CA ALA A 186 -1.23 14.62 -9.60
C ALA A 186 -2.76 14.62 -9.78
N ILE A 187 -3.28 13.84 -10.73
CA ILE A 187 -4.71 13.69 -10.98
C ILE A 187 -5.43 13.11 -9.75
N MET A 188 -4.87 12.08 -9.13
CA MET A 188 -5.49 11.48 -7.95
C MET A 188 -5.49 12.41 -6.73
N ARG A 189 -4.54 13.36 -6.61
CA ARG A 189 -4.57 14.40 -5.58
C ARG A 189 -5.81 15.29 -5.64
N GLU A 190 -6.45 15.41 -6.81
CA GLU A 190 -7.70 16.18 -6.96
C GLU A 190 -8.89 15.55 -6.20
N SER A 191 -8.75 14.32 -5.73
CA SER A 191 -9.71 13.70 -4.80
C SER A 191 -9.60 14.24 -3.36
N ASN A 192 -8.63 15.13 -3.08
CA ASN A 192 -8.34 15.69 -1.76
C ASN A 192 -8.10 14.61 -0.69
N CYS A 193 -7.43 13.51 -1.06
CA CYS A 193 -6.97 12.51 -0.12
C CYS A 193 -5.46 12.25 -0.32
N PRO A 194 -4.75 11.72 0.68
CA PRO A 194 -3.35 11.34 0.53
C PRO A 194 -3.17 10.32 -0.59
N VAL A 195 -2.19 10.56 -1.47
CA VAL A 195 -1.83 9.63 -2.55
C VAL A 195 -0.63 8.81 -2.12
N VAL A 196 -0.76 7.50 -2.25
CA VAL A 196 0.28 6.51 -1.99
C VAL A 196 0.73 5.91 -3.32
N PHE A 197 2.03 5.71 -3.49
CA PHE A 197 2.57 5.00 -4.65
C PHE A 197 3.09 3.62 -4.24
N ASP A 198 2.52 2.58 -4.84
CA ASP A 198 2.98 1.20 -4.70
C ASP A 198 4.11 0.94 -5.70
N ALA A 199 5.33 1.06 -5.25
CA ALA A 199 6.52 0.92 -6.07
C ALA A 199 6.79 -0.52 -6.50
N THR A 200 6.36 -1.49 -5.70
CA THR A 200 6.64 -2.91 -5.93
C THR A 200 5.64 -3.56 -6.88
N HIS A 201 4.35 -3.28 -6.74
CA HIS A 201 3.36 -3.80 -7.69
C HIS A 201 3.35 -3.05 -9.03
N SER A 202 3.90 -1.84 -9.10
CA SER A 202 4.05 -1.09 -10.36
C SER A 202 5.03 -1.73 -11.35
N VAL A 203 5.93 -2.59 -10.87
CA VAL A 203 6.89 -3.35 -11.71
C VAL A 203 6.53 -4.83 -11.85
N GLN A 204 5.32 -5.22 -11.41
CA GLN A 204 4.82 -6.58 -11.57
C GLN A 204 4.51 -6.86 -13.06
N LEU A 205 4.77 -8.09 -13.48
CA LEU A 205 4.34 -8.62 -14.78
C LEU A 205 3.22 -9.63 -14.52
N PRO A 206 1.95 -9.19 -14.54
CA PRO A 206 0.81 -10.05 -14.18
C PRO A 206 0.73 -11.29 -15.06
N GLY A 207 0.73 -12.48 -14.45
CA GLY A 207 0.70 -13.75 -15.20
C GLY A 207 1.93 -14.03 -16.07
N GLY A 208 3.00 -13.24 -15.98
CA GLY A 208 4.17 -13.32 -16.85
C GLY A 208 4.97 -14.63 -16.76
N GLN A 209 4.71 -15.45 -15.73
CA GLN A 209 5.32 -16.79 -15.55
C GLN A 209 4.27 -17.92 -15.65
N GLY A 210 3.13 -17.67 -16.29
CA GLY A 210 2.06 -18.65 -16.47
C GLY A 210 1.24 -18.86 -15.20
N THR A 211 1.79 -19.57 -14.20
CA THR A 211 1.12 -19.88 -12.92
C THR A 211 1.38 -18.84 -11.82
N SER A 212 2.27 -17.89 -12.07
CA SER A 212 2.61 -16.80 -11.14
C SER A 212 2.91 -15.50 -11.89
N SER A 213 2.90 -14.38 -11.18
CA SER A 213 3.36 -13.10 -11.71
C SER A 213 4.88 -13.06 -11.75
N GLY A 214 5.43 -12.49 -12.82
CA GLY A 214 6.80 -12.04 -12.87
C GLY A 214 6.95 -10.64 -12.28
N GLY A 215 8.17 -10.10 -12.28
CA GLY A 215 8.45 -8.75 -11.80
C GLY A 215 9.83 -8.28 -12.24
N GLN A 216 10.00 -6.97 -12.23
CA GLN A 216 11.22 -6.28 -12.65
C GLN A 216 11.71 -5.39 -11.51
N ARG A 217 12.12 -6.00 -10.39
CA ARG A 217 12.52 -5.26 -9.16
C ARG A 217 13.62 -4.24 -9.39
N GLU A 218 14.44 -4.41 -10.41
CA GLU A 218 15.50 -3.47 -10.80
C GLU A 218 14.96 -2.09 -11.19
N HIS A 219 13.67 -2.00 -11.54
CA HIS A 219 13.01 -0.73 -11.86
C HIS A 219 12.31 -0.06 -10.67
N ILE A 220 12.22 -0.71 -9.50
CA ILE A 220 11.64 -0.13 -8.29
C ILE A 220 12.32 1.20 -7.92
N PRO A 221 13.67 1.30 -7.89
CA PRO A 221 14.33 2.56 -7.55
C PRO A 221 14.05 3.68 -8.55
N VAL A 222 13.84 3.33 -9.84
CA VAL A 222 13.52 4.32 -10.89
C VAL A 222 12.13 4.90 -10.66
N LEU A 223 11.12 4.02 -10.55
CA LEU A 223 9.72 4.45 -10.37
C LEU A 223 9.49 5.13 -9.02
N SER A 224 10.14 4.65 -7.95
CA SER A 224 10.04 5.28 -6.64
C SER A 224 10.55 6.72 -6.65
N ARG A 225 11.73 6.97 -7.25
CA ARG A 225 12.26 8.33 -7.37
C ARG A 225 11.33 9.23 -8.18
N ALA A 226 10.82 8.74 -9.30
CA ALA A 226 9.88 9.50 -10.14
C ALA A 226 8.58 9.84 -9.39
N ALA A 227 8.01 8.88 -8.68
CA ALA A 227 6.80 9.08 -7.90
C ALA A 227 7.00 10.07 -6.75
N VAL A 228 8.09 9.95 -5.99
CA VAL A 228 8.42 10.89 -4.91
C VAL A 228 8.65 12.29 -5.47
N ALA A 229 9.36 12.40 -6.60
CA ALA A 229 9.57 13.69 -7.28
C ALA A 229 8.28 14.32 -7.83
N SER A 230 7.26 13.52 -8.12
CA SER A 230 5.93 14.01 -8.49
C SER A 230 5.11 14.53 -7.31
N GLY A 231 5.55 14.31 -6.07
CA GLY A 231 4.86 14.68 -4.84
C GLY A 231 3.76 13.68 -4.47
N ILE A 232 4.06 12.82 -3.51
CA ILE A 232 3.13 11.84 -2.92
C ILE A 232 3.17 11.93 -1.40
N ALA A 233 2.11 11.46 -0.75
CA ALA A 233 2.05 11.43 0.72
C ALA A 233 2.77 10.21 1.30
N GLY A 234 2.72 9.06 0.61
CA GLY A 234 3.29 7.83 1.12
C GLY A 234 3.79 6.87 0.04
N LEU A 235 4.65 5.95 0.46
CA LEU A 235 5.14 4.83 -0.34
C LEU A 235 4.58 3.52 0.20
N PHE A 236 4.22 2.63 -0.71
CA PHE A 236 3.96 1.23 -0.42
C PHE A 236 5.06 0.37 -1.07
N MET A 237 5.70 -0.49 -0.27
CA MET A 237 6.77 -1.38 -0.74
C MET A 237 6.67 -2.75 -0.08
N GLU A 238 6.57 -3.80 -0.88
CA GLU A 238 6.82 -5.15 -0.37
C GLU A 238 8.31 -5.42 -0.30
N THR A 239 8.75 -6.01 0.80
CA THR A 239 10.15 -6.36 1.04
C THR A 239 10.24 -7.77 1.60
N HIS A 240 11.36 -8.42 1.37
CA HIS A 240 11.60 -9.76 1.87
C HIS A 240 13.09 -9.95 2.22
N PRO A 241 13.42 -10.66 3.32
CA PRO A 241 14.84 -10.91 3.67
C PRO A 241 15.58 -11.71 2.60
N ASP A 242 14.89 -12.64 1.91
CA ASP A 242 15.40 -13.42 0.78
C ASP A 242 14.33 -13.51 -0.34
N PRO A 243 14.25 -12.50 -1.24
CA PRO A 243 13.22 -12.47 -2.27
C PRO A 243 13.25 -13.66 -3.26
N ALA A 244 14.37 -14.35 -3.38
CA ALA A 244 14.47 -15.51 -4.27
C ALA A 244 13.64 -16.71 -3.76
N ASN A 245 13.46 -16.81 -2.44
CA ASN A 245 12.71 -17.86 -1.77
C ASN A 245 11.34 -17.39 -1.23
N ALA A 246 10.91 -16.16 -1.56
CA ALA A 246 9.61 -15.63 -1.12
C ALA A 246 8.45 -16.47 -1.69
N MET A 247 7.48 -16.79 -0.84
CA MET A 247 6.29 -17.55 -1.23
C MET A 247 5.28 -16.75 -2.06
N SER A 248 5.45 -15.42 -2.13
CA SER A 248 4.63 -14.51 -2.93
C SER A 248 5.45 -13.32 -3.42
N ASP A 249 5.23 -12.96 -4.69
CA ASP A 249 5.74 -11.74 -5.35
C ASP A 249 7.26 -11.50 -5.19
N GLY A 250 8.02 -12.58 -5.00
CA GLY A 250 9.48 -12.52 -4.90
C GLY A 250 10.13 -11.69 -6.01
N PRO A 251 9.77 -11.87 -7.30
CA PRO A 251 10.36 -11.13 -8.41
C PRO A 251 10.23 -9.60 -8.32
N ASN A 252 9.25 -9.06 -7.59
CA ASN A 252 9.06 -7.64 -7.41
C ASN A 252 9.21 -7.15 -5.96
N ALA A 253 9.67 -8.01 -5.04
CA ALA A 253 9.98 -7.58 -3.67
C ALA A 253 11.36 -6.90 -3.57
N VAL A 254 11.44 -5.84 -2.78
CA VAL A 254 12.72 -5.20 -2.43
C VAL A 254 13.48 -6.10 -1.45
N PRO A 255 14.78 -6.41 -1.68
CA PRO A 255 15.57 -7.07 -0.65
C PRO A 255 15.62 -6.22 0.62
N LEU A 256 15.27 -6.79 1.78
CA LEU A 256 15.19 -6.06 3.05
C LEU A 256 16.51 -5.33 3.39
N ALA A 257 17.63 -5.96 3.08
CA ALA A 257 18.97 -5.39 3.28
C ALA A 257 19.24 -4.11 2.46
N ARG A 258 18.44 -3.84 1.40
CA ARG A 258 18.57 -2.66 0.53
C ARG A 258 17.57 -1.55 0.87
N MET A 259 16.63 -1.79 1.78
CA MET A 259 15.58 -0.82 2.11
C MET A 259 16.14 0.49 2.65
N LYS A 260 17.14 0.45 3.54
CA LYS A 260 17.73 1.66 4.12
C LYS A 260 18.34 2.57 3.04
N GLU A 261 19.12 2.01 2.14
CA GLU A 261 19.78 2.75 1.06
C GLU A 261 18.76 3.41 0.13
N LEU A 262 17.75 2.62 -0.30
CA LEU A 262 16.67 3.12 -1.16
C LEU A 262 15.91 4.26 -0.48
N LEU A 263 15.44 4.06 0.74
CA LEU A 263 14.65 5.04 1.49
C LEU A 263 15.43 6.32 1.79
N THR A 264 16.74 6.24 2.05
CA THR A 264 17.59 7.43 2.26
C THR A 264 17.48 8.38 1.08
N THR A 265 17.68 7.89 -0.14
CA THR A 265 17.56 8.70 -1.36
C THR A 265 16.13 9.26 -1.54
N LEU A 266 15.10 8.46 -1.26
CA LEU A 266 13.71 8.89 -1.44
C LEU A 266 13.30 9.99 -0.45
N VAL A 267 13.74 9.90 0.79
CA VAL A 267 13.51 10.92 1.82
C VAL A 267 14.19 12.25 1.46
N GLU A 268 15.39 12.22 0.88
CA GLU A 268 16.06 13.42 0.40
C GLU A 268 15.30 14.11 -0.73
N ILE A 269 14.80 13.33 -1.70
CA ILE A 269 13.97 13.85 -2.78
C ILE A 269 12.67 14.44 -2.23
N ASP A 270 11.99 13.74 -1.33
CA ASP A 270 10.75 14.19 -0.69
C ASP A 270 10.93 15.55 -0.01
N ARG A 271 12.01 15.72 0.74
CA ARG A 271 12.34 16.99 1.41
C ARG A 271 12.55 18.16 0.44
N VAL A 272 13.14 17.90 -0.72
CA VAL A 272 13.32 18.93 -1.75
C VAL A 272 12.00 19.29 -2.40
N VAL A 273 11.22 18.28 -2.81
CA VAL A 273 9.94 18.46 -3.53
C VAL A 273 8.94 19.21 -2.66
N LYS A 274 8.77 18.82 -1.40
CA LYS A 274 7.78 19.41 -0.48
C LYS A 274 8.13 20.80 0.04
N LYS A 275 9.34 21.32 -0.26
CA LYS A 275 9.72 22.72 0.04
C LYS A 275 9.18 23.71 -1.00
N SER A 276 8.80 23.23 -2.16
CA SER A 276 8.34 24.05 -3.28
C SER A 276 6.84 23.87 -3.50
N PRO A 277 6.12 24.90 -3.97
CA PRO A 277 4.70 24.76 -4.31
C PRO A 277 4.52 23.79 -5.50
N PHE A 278 3.39 23.09 -5.51
CA PHE A 278 2.99 22.23 -6.62
C PHE A 278 2.28 23.09 -7.69
N LEU A 279 3.05 23.53 -8.69
CA LEU A 279 2.61 24.52 -9.68
C LEU A 279 1.59 23.99 -10.69
N GLU A 280 1.38 22.68 -10.79
CA GLU A 280 0.42 22.09 -11.72
C GLU A 280 -1.03 22.54 -11.50
N PHE A 281 -1.36 23.07 -10.34
CA PHE A 281 -2.67 23.69 -10.08
C PHE A 281 -2.79 25.08 -10.70
N ASP A 282 -1.68 25.77 -10.92
CA ASP A 282 -1.63 27.14 -11.46
C ASP A 282 -1.63 27.17 -12.99
N PHE A 283 -1.41 26.00 -13.63
CA PHE A 283 -1.37 25.86 -15.10
C PHE A 283 -2.70 25.41 -15.71
N LYS A 284 -3.78 25.37 -14.93
CA LYS A 284 -5.14 24.99 -15.38
C LYS A 284 -5.90 26.17 -15.93
#